data_172764b6936a3314845d6972b70abe44
#
_entry.id   172764b6936a3314845d6972b70abe44
#
_cell.length_a   1.000
_cell.length_b   1.000
_cell.length_c   1.000
_cell.angle_alpha   90.00
_cell.angle_beta   90.00
_cell.angle_gamma   90.00
#
_symmetry.space_group_name_H-M   'P 1'
#
loop_
_entity.id
_entity.type
_entity.pdbx_description
1 polymer ?
#
loop_
_entity_poly.entity_id
_entity_poly.type
_entity_poly.pdbx_seq_one_letter_code
_entity_poly.pdbx_strand_id
1 'polypeptide(L)'
;MKKFKYILLLAVLFALGACQRSQEERMAVLKVYNWADYIDEDVLAEFPEWYKEQTGEDIEVIYQTFDINEVMRTKIERGHEDFDVVCPSEYIIERMMRKDMLLPINREFGETPDYIPNLAPYIQDELNKMSQGDKQVTDYAVAYMWGTAGILYNTELVTEEEALECANLWNKKFSNKVLMKDSYRDCYGLAIIYANKDRIEKGEV
;
A
#
# COMPACT_ATOMS: atom_id res chain seq x y z
N MET A 1 -2.98 42.77 38.18
CA MET A 1 -3.80 41.64 37.64
C MET A 1 -3.88 41.62 36.10
N LYS A 2 -4.05 42.77 35.38
CA LYS A 2 -4.10 42.79 33.91
C LYS A 2 -2.77 42.33 33.24
N LYS A 3 -1.62 42.76 33.73
CA LYS A 3 -0.28 42.40 33.16
C LYS A 3 0.01 40.90 33.30
N PHE A 4 -0.45 40.25 34.36
CA PHE A 4 -0.27 38.80 34.56
C PHE A 4 -1.08 37.96 33.57
N LYS A 5 -2.29 38.40 33.20
CA LYS A 5 -3.12 37.77 32.16
C LYS A 5 -2.47 37.80 30.79
N TYR A 6 -1.78 38.88 30.43
CA TYR A 6 -1.08 38.98 29.15
C TYR A 6 0.17 38.09 29.10
N ILE A 7 0.90 37.97 30.22
CA ILE A 7 2.06 37.07 30.31
C ILE A 7 1.61 35.61 30.18
N LEU A 8 0.51 35.23 30.83
CA LEU A 8 -0.06 33.89 30.73
C LEU A 8 -0.55 33.60 29.29
N LEU A 9 -1.18 34.55 28.63
CA LEU A 9 -1.64 34.43 27.25
C LEU A 9 -0.45 34.28 26.26
N LEU A 10 0.62 35.03 26.49
CA LEU A 10 1.87 34.91 25.69
C LEU A 10 2.54 33.53 25.90
N ALA A 11 2.58 33.04 27.14
CA ALA A 11 3.15 31.73 27.46
C ALA A 11 2.35 30.57 26.83
N VAL A 12 1.02 30.69 26.79
CA VAL A 12 0.14 29.72 26.11
C VAL A 12 0.33 29.75 24.59
N LEU A 13 0.47 30.93 24.00
CA LEU A 13 0.77 31.08 22.56
C LEU A 13 2.16 30.50 22.19
N PHE A 14 3.16 30.67 23.05
CA PHE A 14 4.47 30.04 22.86
C PHE A 14 4.45 28.53 23.04
N ALA A 15 3.65 28.01 23.98
CA ALA A 15 3.51 26.57 24.21
C ALA A 15 2.77 25.85 23.08
N LEU A 16 1.83 26.53 22.42
CA LEU A 16 1.12 25.98 21.24
C LEU A 16 1.99 25.95 19.96
N GLY A 17 3.01 26.81 19.86
CA GLY A 17 3.96 26.81 18.74
C GLY A 17 5.08 25.77 18.87
N ALA A 18 5.33 25.24 20.06
CA ALA A 18 6.47 24.37 20.33
C ALA A 18 6.29 22.91 19.88
N CYS A 19 5.08 22.49 19.49
CA CYS A 19 4.78 21.12 19.09
C CYS A 19 4.60 20.92 17.58
N GLN A 20 4.66 21.97 16.79
CA GLN A 20 4.52 21.85 15.35
C GLN A 20 5.91 21.87 14.73
N ARG A 21 6.31 20.70 14.19
CA ARG A 21 7.54 20.59 13.38
C ARG A 21 7.48 21.67 12.31
N SER A 22 8.56 22.42 12.09
CA SER A 22 8.57 23.46 11.05
C SER A 22 8.29 22.84 9.69
N GLN A 23 7.79 23.61 8.75
CA GLN A 23 7.51 23.12 7.41
C GLN A 23 8.79 22.60 6.74
N GLU A 24 9.93 23.24 6.98
CA GLU A 24 11.25 22.81 6.50
C GLU A 24 11.64 21.44 7.10
N GLU A 25 11.45 21.24 8.42
CA GLU A 25 11.71 19.96 9.07
C GLU A 25 10.75 18.86 8.54
N ARG A 26 9.50 19.19 8.17
CA ARG A 26 8.57 18.24 7.57
C ARG A 26 8.98 17.87 6.14
N MET A 27 9.50 18.80 5.36
CA MET A 27 10.01 18.57 4.00
C MET A 27 11.25 17.67 3.98
N ALA A 28 12.04 17.63 5.05
CA ALA A 28 13.18 16.74 5.20
C ALA A 28 12.82 15.33 5.72
N VAL A 29 11.53 14.94 5.69
CA VAL A 29 11.06 13.62 6.16
C VAL A 29 10.25 12.96 5.10
N LEU A 30 10.59 11.70 4.78
CA LEU A 30 9.81 10.79 3.93
C LEU A 30 9.10 9.77 4.81
N LYS A 31 7.78 9.81 4.86
CA LYS A 31 6.94 8.86 5.59
C LYS A 31 6.43 7.78 4.65
N VAL A 32 6.89 6.56 4.85
CA VAL A 32 6.53 5.39 4.06
C VAL A 32 5.67 4.44 4.87
N TYR A 33 4.56 3.97 4.32
CA TYR A 33 3.67 3.01 4.94
C TYR A 33 3.47 1.80 4.02
N ASN A 34 4.08 0.68 4.39
CA ASN A 34 4.19 -0.51 3.55
C ASN A 34 3.73 -1.76 4.30
N TRP A 35 3.65 -2.89 3.61
CA TRP A 35 3.48 -4.20 4.21
C TRP A 35 4.68 -4.58 5.06
N ALA A 36 4.44 -5.34 6.11
CA ALA A 36 5.51 -6.02 6.83
C ALA A 36 6.27 -6.96 5.87
N ASP A 37 7.58 -7.06 6.04
CA ASP A 37 8.47 -7.96 5.29
C ASP A 37 8.49 -7.75 3.74
N TYR A 38 8.11 -6.57 3.26
CA TYR A 38 8.02 -6.25 1.82
C TYR A 38 9.14 -5.33 1.33
N ILE A 39 10.16 -5.08 2.12
CA ILE A 39 11.31 -4.26 1.75
C ILE A 39 12.57 -4.87 2.33
N ASP A 40 13.67 -4.70 1.64
CA ASP A 40 15.01 -4.95 2.18
C ASP A 40 15.37 -3.80 3.13
N GLU A 41 15.73 -4.13 4.37
CA GLU A 41 16.07 -3.12 5.37
C GLU A 41 17.31 -2.30 5.00
N ASP A 42 18.24 -2.89 4.23
CA ASP A 42 19.42 -2.19 3.73
C ASP A 42 19.01 -1.01 2.82
N VAL A 43 17.94 -1.15 2.02
CA VAL A 43 17.40 -0.05 1.20
C VAL A 43 16.95 1.14 2.04
N LEU A 44 16.35 0.87 3.21
CA LEU A 44 15.93 1.95 4.12
C LEU A 44 17.13 2.68 4.74
N ALA A 45 18.21 1.94 5.01
CA ALA A 45 19.42 2.50 5.58
C ALA A 45 20.25 3.31 4.55
N GLU A 46 20.28 2.84 3.30
CA GLU A 46 21.08 3.43 2.22
C GLU A 46 20.37 4.60 1.50
N PHE A 47 19.02 4.60 1.49
CA PHE A 47 18.25 5.59 0.74
C PHE A 47 18.57 7.06 1.11
N PRO A 48 18.74 7.45 2.38
CA PRO A 48 19.07 8.82 2.73
C PRO A 48 20.39 9.31 2.11
N GLU A 49 21.43 8.45 2.08
CA GLU A 49 22.71 8.77 1.47
C GLU A 49 22.60 8.90 -0.04
N TRP A 50 21.94 7.92 -0.69
CA TRP A 50 21.64 7.97 -2.12
C TRP A 50 20.84 9.23 -2.50
N TYR A 51 19.79 9.56 -1.73
CA TYR A 51 18.96 10.75 -1.99
C TYR A 51 19.79 12.04 -1.91
N LYS A 52 20.66 12.15 -0.91
CA LYS A 52 21.57 13.29 -0.75
C LYS A 52 22.54 13.41 -1.91
N GLU A 53 23.06 12.30 -2.42
CA GLU A 53 23.94 12.29 -3.60
C GLU A 53 23.22 12.78 -4.86
N GLN A 54 21.93 12.42 -5.02
CA GLN A 54 21.15 12.79 -6.20
C GLN A 54 20.64 14.24 -6.14
N THR A 55 20.27 14.73 -4.97
CA THR A 55 19.53 16.01 -4.82
C THR A 55 20.32 17.07 -4.08
N GLY A 56 21.35 16.70 -3.32
CA GLY A 56 22.06 17.57 -2.39
C GLY A 56 21.33 17.85 -1.08
N GLU A 57 20.15 17.24 -0.88
CA GLU A 57 19.29 17.47 0.29
C GLU A 57 19.36 16.27 1.26
N ASP A 58 19.27 16.58 2.56
CA ASP A 58 19.15 15.54 3.59
C ASP A 58 17.70 15.11 3.75
N ILE A 59 17.46 13.80 3.96
CA ILE A 59 16.14 13.25 4.21
C ILE A 59 16.17 12.20 5.33
N GLU A 60 15.17 12.24 6.22
CA GLU A 60 14.91 11.23 7.23
C GLU A 60 13.79 10.29 6.73
N VAL A 61 13.99 8.98 6.74
CA VAL A 61 12.96 8.01 6.38
C VAL A 61 12.26 7.51 7.63
N ILE A 62 10.95 7.75 7.72
CA ILE A 62 10.08 7.16 8.73
C ILE A 62 9.29 6.03 8.08
N TYR A 63 9.68 4.79 8.38
CA TYR A 63 9.05 3.60 7.85
C TYR A 63 8.08 2.98 8.84
N GLN A 64 6.84 2.76 8.42
CA GLN A 64 5.80 2.09 9.20
C GLN A 64 5.23 0.92 8.41
N THR A 65 4.73 -0.09 9.11
CA THR A 65 4.17 -1.28 8.47
C THR A 65 2.71 -1.52 8.83
N PHE A 66 2.02 -2.24 7.97
CA PHE A 66 0.66 -2.75 8.19
C PHE A 66 0.52 -4.18 7.66
N ASP A 67 -0.48 -4.89 8.16
CA ASP A 67 -0.78 -6.27 7.78
C ASP A 67 -2.12 -6.39 7.03
N ILE A 68 -2.99 -5.38 7.13
CA ILE A 68 -4.35 -5.41 6.58
C ILE A 68 -4.63 -4.09 5.86
N ASN A 69 -4.98 -4.16 4.57
CA ASN A 69 -5.30 -3.01 3.72
C ASN A 69 -6.37 -2.08 4.32
N GLU A 70 -7.43 -2.64 4.87
CA GLU A 70 -8.57 -1.89 5.41
C GLU A 70 -8.19 -1.12 6.67
N VAL A 71 -7.32 -1.69 7.49
CA VAL A 71 -6.78 -1.03 8.69
C VAL A 71 -5.90 0.15 8.28
N MET A 72 -4.96 -0.09 7.35
CA MET A 72 -4.10 0.96 6.80
C MET A 72 -4.93 2.12 6.25
N ARG A 73 -5.89 1.83 5.34
CA ARG A 73 -6.76 2.85 4.76
C ARG A 73 -7.56 3.62 5.80
N THR A 74 -8.08 2.92 6.81
CA THR A 74 -8.87 3.56 7.89
C THR A 74 -7.99 4.49 8.72
N LYS A 75 -6.74 4.14 8.97
CA LYS A 75 -5.78 4.97 9.68
C LYS A 75 -5.51 6.27 8.91
N ILE A 76 -5.31 6.21 7.61
CA ILE A 76 -5.11 7.40 6.78
C ILE A 76 -6.41 8.22 6.68
N GLU A 77 -7.54 7.58 6.36
CA GLU A 77 -8.80 8.27 6.08
C GLU A 77 -9.41 8.94 7.32
N ARG A 78 -9.31 8.30 8.49
CA ARG A 78 -9.92 8.78 9.74
C ARG A 78 -8.91 9.35 10.73
N GLY A 79 -7.67 8.84 10.70
CA GLY A 79 -6.59 9.31 11.55
C GLY A 79 -5.95 10.59 11.03
N HIS A 80 -6.22 10.97 9.78
CA HIS A 80 -5.60 12.11 9.10
C HIS A 80 -4.06 12.07 9.17
N GLU A 81 -3.51 10.85 9.12
CA GLU A 81 -2.07 10.69 9.07
C GLU A 81 -1.53 11.03 7.69
N ASP A 82 -0.49 11.85 7.66
CA ASP A 82 0.16 12.35 6.46
C ASP A 82 1.31 11.44 6.03
N PHE A 83 1.04 10.42 5.26
CA PHE A 83 2.06 9.61 4.61
C PHE A 83 2.39 10.19 3.23
N ASP A 84 3.68 10.12 2.86
CA ASP A 84 4.14 10.54 1.53
C ASP A 84 4.02 9.40 0.53
N VAL A 85 4.32 8.17 0.96
CA VAL A 85 4.22 6.96 0.15
C VAL A 85 3.45 5.88 0.90
N VAL A 86 2.48 5.26 0.23
CA VAL A 86 1.74 4.11 0.75
C VAL A 86 1.76 2.97 -0.28
N CYS A 87 1.88 1.73 0.18
CA CYS A 87 1.97 0.54 -0.69
C CYS A 87 0.80 -0.43 -0.46
N PRO A 88 -0.44 -0.08 -0.79
CA PRO A 88 -1.58 -0.98 -0.68
C PRO A 88 -1.73 -1.90 -1.89
N SER A 89 -2.68 -2.82 -1.81
CA SER A 89 -3.13 -3.56 -2.98
C SER A 89 -3.91 -2.67 -3.96
N GLU A 90 -3.96 -3.07 -5.23
CA GLU A 90 -4.52 -2.32 -6.36
C GLU A 90 -5.96 -1.83 -6.13
N TYR A 91 -6.82 -2.66 -5.55
CA TYR A 91 -8.23 -2.29 -5.29
C TYR A 91 -8.39 -1.18 -4.23
N ILE A 92 -7.41 -1.05 -3.34
CA ILE A 92 -7.36 0.07 -2.38
C ILE A 92 -6.90 1.33 -3.08
N ILE A 93 -5.93 1.25 -4.00
CA ILE A 93 -5.49 2.39 -4.81
C ILE A 93 -6.68 2.97 -5.58
N GLU A 94 -7.45 2.14 -6.29
CA GLU A 94 -8.68 2.58 -6.97
C GLU A 94 -9.68 3.26 -6.02
N ARG A 95 -9.82 2.72 -4.81
CA ARG A 95 -10.72 3.28 -3.80
C ARG A 95 -10.22 4.62 -3.27
N MET A 96 -8.91 4.77 -3.08
CA MET A 96 -8.29 6.03 -2.66
C MET A 96 -8.40 7.08 -3.77
N MET A 97 -8.23 6.70 -5.04
CA MET A 97 -8.43 7.58 -6.20
C MET A 97 -9.86 8.12 -6.26
N ARG A 98 -10.87 7.26 -6.05
CA ARG A 98 -12.29 7.69 -6.01
C ARG A 98 -12.60 8.71 -4.92
N LYS A 99 -11.77 8.76 -3.88
CA LYS A 99 -11.92 9.68 -2.74
C LYS A 99 -10.97 10.86 -2.77
N ASP A 100 -10.25 11.04 -3.88
CA ASP A 100 -9.24 12.09 -4.04
C ASP A 100 -8.17 12.09 -2.93
N MET A 101 -7.77 10.89 -2.48
CA MET A 101 -6.80 10.72 -1.39
C MET A 101 -5.35 10.59 -1.90
N LEU A 102 -5.15 10.52 -3.19
CA LEU A 102 -3.83 10.39 -3.82
C LEU A 102 -3.52 11.63 -4.65
N LEU A 103 -2.26 12.04 -4.60
CA LEU A 103 -1.72 13.06 -5.49
C LEU A 103 -1.17 12.39 -6.77
N PRO A 104 -1.30 13.04 -7.93
CA PRO A 104 -0.63 12.58 -9.14
C PRO A 104 0.88 12.50 -8.94
N ILE A 105 1.51 11.49 -9.55
CA ILE A 105 2.97 11.38 -9.56
C ILE A 105 3.53 12.50 -10.42
N ASN A 106 4.43 13.29 -9.86
CA ASN A 106 5.22 14.22 -10.64
C ASN A 106 6.23 13.44 -11.49
N ARG A 107 6.12 13.55 -12.82
CA ARG A 107 7.02 12.89 -13.78
C ARG A 107 8.28 13.70 -14.09
N GLU A 108 8.41 14.86 -13.49
CA GLU A 108 9.61 15.70 -13.58
C GLU A 108 10.54 15.36 -12.42
N PHE A 109 11.50 14.48 -12.68
CA PHE A 109 12.44 13.99 -11.66
C PHE A 109 13.70 14.86 -11.54
N GLY A 110 13.77 15.99 -12.24
CA GLY A 110 14.95 16.85 -12.27
C GLY A 110 16.16 16.12 -12.87
N GLU A 111 17.24 16.00 -12.10
CA GLU A 111 18.44 15.27 -12.50
C GLU A 111 18.39 13.78 -12.12
N THR A 112 17.37 13.35 -11.36
CA THR A 112 17.18 11.97 -10.93
C THR A 112 16.60 11.13 -12.08
N PRO A 113 17.14 9.93 -12.37
CA PRO A 113 16.61 9.07 -13.43
C PRO A 113 15.17 8.62 -13.18
N ASP A 114 14.34 8.60 -14.24
CA ASP A 114 13.02 7.99 -14.18
C ASP A 114 13.14 6.46 -14.29
N TYR A 115 12.92 5.75 -13.19
CA TYR A 115 12.95 4.28 -13.13
C TYR A 115 11.59 3.62 -13.42
N ILE A 116 10.51 4.39 -13.58
CA ILE A 116 9.16 3.84 -13.85
C ILE A 116 9.14 2.99 -15.13
N PRO A 117 9.82 3.36 -16.24
CA PRO A 117 9.91 2.52 -17.42
C PRO A 117 10.60 1.17 -17.23
N ASN A 118 11.27 0.94 -16.10
CA ASN A 118 11.90 -0.34 -15.79
C ASN A 118 10.89 -1.40 -15.29
N LEU A 119 9.63 -1.06 -15.14
CA LEU A 119 8.57 -2.03 -14.82
C LEU A 119 8.45 -3.09 -15.93
N ALA A 120 8.19 -4.34 -15.52
CA ALA A 120 7.91 -5.40 -16.46
C ALA A 120 6.71 -5.02 -17.37
N PRO A 121 6.82 -5.17 -18.69
CA PRO A 121 5.76 -4.75 -19.63
C PRO A 121 4.39 -5.32 -19.31
N TYR A 122 4.32 -6.59 -18.89
CA TYR A 122 3.07 -7.23 -18.47
C TYR A 122 2.38 -6.47 -17.32
N ILE A 123 3.15 -6.05 -16.32
CA ILE A 123 2.61 -5.32 -15.16
C ILE A 123 2.13 -3.93 -15.57
N GLN A 124 2.89 -3.27 -16.45
CA GLN A 124 2.50 -1.98 -16.98
C GLN A 124 1.18 -2.07 -17.76
N ASP A 125 1.02 -3.13 -18.58
CA ASP A 125 -0.22 -3.38 -19.33
C ASP A 125 -1.42 -3.64 -18.42
N GLU A 126 -1.25 -4.37 -17.30
CA GLU A 126 -2.32 -4.58 -16.32
C GLU A 126 -2.71 -3.27 -15.62
N LEU A 127 -1.73 -2.45 -15.22
CA LEU A 127 -2.02 -1.14 -14.63
C LEU A 127 -2.75 -0.20 -15.59
N ASN A 128 -2.40 -0.22 -16.88
CA ASN A 128 -3.03 0.60 -17.91
C ASN A 128 -4.52 0.27 -18.13
N LYS A 129 -4.96 -0.93 -17.76
CA LYS A 129 -6.39 -1.33 -17.80
C LYS A 129 -7.20 -0.77 -16.63
N MET A 130 -6.52 -0.29 -15.59
CA MET A 130 -7.16 0.19 -14.38
C MET A 130 -7.42 1.69 -14.45
N SER A 131 -8.68 2.09 -14.27
CA SER A 131 -9.08 3.49 -14.29
C SER A 131 -10.22 3.77 -13.31
N GLN A 132 -10.36 5.02 -12.93
CA GLN A 132 -11.49 5.52 -12.13
C GLN A 132 -12.03 6.81 -12.75
N GLY A 133 -13.07 6.69 -13.58
CA GLY A 133 -13.54 7.78 -14.43
C GLY A 133 -12.48 8.11 -15.48
N ASP A 134 -12.06 9.35 -15.49
CA ASP A 134 -11.00 9.90 -16.37
C ASP A 134 -9.58 9.77 -15.79
N LYS A 135 -9.43 9.23 -14.56
CA LYS A 135 -8.15 9.05 -13.92
C LYS A 135 -7.57 7.67 -14.25
N GLN A 136 -6.34 7.63 -14.73
CA GLN A 136 -5.58 6.39 -14.92
C GLN A 136 -4.80 6.06 -13.63
N VAL A 137 -4.75 4.79 -13.25
CA VAL A 137 -3.99 4.35 -12.06
C VAL A 137 -2.52 4.68 -12.20
N THR A 138 -1.98 4.58 -13.40
CA THR A 138 -0.57 4.90 -13.71
C THR A 138 -0.17 6.35 -13.49
N ASP A 139 -1.13 7.26 -13.34
CA ASP A 139 -0.84 8.66 -12.98
C ASP A 139 -0.66 8.84 -11.47
N TYR A 140 -1.08 7.85 -10.65
CA TYR A 140 -1.10 7.94 -9.18
C TYR A 140 -0.29 6.86 -8.48
N ALA A 141 0.04 5.78 -9.18
CA ALA A 141 0.72 4.63 -8.59
C ALA A 141 1.71 3.99 -9.56
N VAL A 142 2.74 3.39 -8.95
CA VAL A 142 3.74 2.55 -9.63
C VAL A 142 3.65 1.16 -9.02
N ALA A 143 3.69 0.11 -9.85
CA ALA A 143 3.72 -1.25 -9.34
C ALA A 143 5.02 -1.51 -8.56
N TYR A 144 4.88 -2.11 -7.40
CA TYR A 144 6.00 -2.46 -6.53
C TYR A 144 6.24 -3.97 -6.50
N MET A 145 5.23 -4.72 -6.13
CA MET A 145 5.26 -6.18 -6.10
C MET A 145 3.97 -6.77 -6.68
N TRP A 146 4.08 -7.95 -7.24
CA TRP A 146 2.95 -8.77 -7.63
C TRP A 146 3.21 -10.22 -7.29
N GLY A 147 2.16 -11.02 -7.18
CA GLY A 147 2.28 -12.44 -6.91
C GLY A 147 0.99 -13.18 -7.22
N THR A 148 1.06 -14.49 -7.12
CA THR A 148 -0.07 -15.40 -7.29
C THR A 148 -0.46 -16.02 -5.96
N ALA A 149 -1.76 -16.26 -5.79
CA ALA A 149 -2.24 -17.09 -4.69
C ALA A 149 -2.22 -18.57 -5.12
N GLY A 150 -1.85 -19.42 -4.19
CA GLY A 150 -1.81 -20.87 -4.43
C GLY A 150 -2.22 -21.65 -3.19
N ILE A 151 -2.34 -22.97 -3.34
CA ILE A 151 -2.63 -23.90 -2.25
C ILE A 151 -1.32 -24.51 -1.76
N LEU A 152 -0.97 -24.25 -0.52
CA LEU A 152 0.08 -24.96 0.19
C LEU A 152 -0.55 -26.16 0.91
N TYR A 153 -0.02 -27.35 0.69
CA TYR A 153 -0.56 -28.57 1.27
C TYR A 153 0.52 -29.48 1.85
N ASN A 154 0.14 -30.26 2.85
CA ASN A 154 1.00 -31.30 3.41
C ASN A 154 0.93 -32.56 2.53
N THR A 155 2.03 -32.90 1.88
CA THR A 155 2.16 -34.05 0.96
C THR A 155 1.96 -35.42 1.62
N GLU A 156 2.04 -35.52 2.95
CA GLU A 156 1.74 -36.74 3.69
C GLU A 156 0.23 -36.98 3.88
N LEU A 157 -0.59 -35.92 3.76
CA LEU A 157 -2.02 -35.96 4.05
C LEU A 157 -2.92 -35.70 2.83
N VAL A 158 -2.38 -35.02 1.83
CA VAL A 158 -3.10 -34.57 0.64
C VAL A 158 -2.27 -34.91 -0.59
N THR A 159 -2.86 -35.51 -1.59
CA THR A 159 -2.18 -35.80 -2.85
C THR A 159 -2.10 -34.57 -3.74
N GLU A 160 -1.16 -34.55 -4.68
CA GLU A 160 -1.05 -33.48 -5.66
C GLU A 160 -2.35 -33.29 -6.45
N GLU A 161 -2.97 -34.39 -6.89
CA GLU A 161 -4.24 -34.36 -7.62
C GLU A 161 -5.35 -33.66 -6.82
N GLU A 162 -5.42 -33.90 -5.50
CA GLU A 162 -6.38 -33.26 -4.62
C GLU A 162 -6.06 -31.78 -4.39
N ALA A 163 -4.79 -31.37 -4.46
CA ALA A 163 -4.37 -29.99 -4.26
C ALA A 163 -4.50 -29.12 -5.51
N LEU A 164 -4.48 -29.70 -6.71
CA LEU A 164 -4.55 -28.97 -7.97
C LEU A 164 -5.90 -28.26 -8.22
N GLU A 165 -6.98 -28.73 -7.58
CA GLU A 165 -8.28 -28.10 -7.75
C GLU A 165 -8.66 -27.21 -6.58
N CYS A 166 -8.82 -25.91 -6.82
CA CYS A 166 -9.34 -24.97 -5.82
C CYS A 166 -10.70 -25.39 -5.25
N ALA A 167 -11.50 -26.15 -5.98
CA ALA A 167 -12.75 -26.76 -5.53
C ALA A 167 -12.58 -27.60 -4.26
N ASN A 168 -11.41 -28.18 -4.06
CA ASN A 168 -11.12 -29.00 -2.89
C ASN A 168 -11.06 -28.21 -1.57
N LEU A 169 -10.93 -26.89 -1.61
CA LEU A 169 -11.07 -26.05 -0.40
C LEU A 169 -12.46 -26.20 0.24
N TRP A 170 -13.48 -26.53 -0.53
CA TRP A 170 -14.86 -26.76 -0.06
C TRP A 170 -15.20 -28.25 0.15
N ASN A 171 -14.23 -29.14 -0.05
CA ASN A 171 -14.42 -30.56 0.15
C ASN A 171 -14.55 -30.90 1.65
N LYS A 172 -15.64 -31.61 2.02
CA LYS A 172 -15.89 -32.00 3.41
C LYS A 172 -14.76 -32.83 4.03
N LYS A 173 -13.95 -33.53 3.21
CA LYS A 173 -12.73 -34.25 3.65
C LYS A 173 -11.79 -33.35 4.40
N PHE A 174 -11.70 -32.07 4.01
CA PHE A 174 -10.78 -31.08 4.59
C PHE A 174 -11.44 -30.15 5.61
N SER A 175 -12.67 -30.47 6.04
CA SER A 175 -13.36 -29.67 7.06
C SER A 175 -12.50 -29.51 8.32
N ASN A 176 -12.37 -28.27 8.80
CA ASN A 176 -11.51 -27.88 9.94
C ASN A 176 -10.00 -28.17 9.75
N LYS A 177 -9.55 -28.36 8.51
CA LYS A 177 -8.13 -28.62 8.18
C LYS A 177 -7.57 -27.62 7.17
N VAL A 178 -8.35 -26.60 6.78
CA VAL A 178 -7.97 -25.55 5.85
C VAL A 178 -7.65 -24.28 6.65
N LEU A 179 -6.50 -23.70 6.36
CA LEU A 179 -6.14 -22.36 6.80
C LEU A 179 -6.32 -21.40 5.62
N MET A 180 -6.92 -20.27 5.89
CA MET A 180 -7.08 -19.20 4.91
C MET A 180 -6.35 -17.95 5.40
N LYS A 181 -5.84 -17.15 4.46
CA LYS A 181 -5.29 -15.84 4.75
C LYS A 181 -6.37 -14.96 5.38
N ASP A 182 -6.00 -14.16 6.39
CA ASP A 182 -6.91 -13.17 7.00
C ASP A 182 -7.06 -11.94 6.08
N SER A 183 -7.76 -12.15 4.98
CA SER A 183 -8.03 -11.14 3.96
C SER A 183 -9.41 -11.37 3.36
N TYR A 184 -10.30 -10.40 3.54
CA TYR A 184 -11.63 -10.46 2.92
C TYR A 184 -11.56 -10.62 1.42
N ARG A 185 -10.66 -9.86 0.77
CA ARG A 185 -10.53 -9.85 -0.68
C ARG A 185 -10.14 -11.21 -1.20
N ASP A 186 -9.13 -11.84 -0.59
CA ASP A 186 -8.65 -13.14 -1.01
C ASP A 186 -9.69 -14.22 -0.76
N CYS A 187 -10.26 -14.28 0.45
CA CYS A 187 -11.23 -15.32 0.83
C CYS A 187 -12.53 -15.23 0.03
N TYR A 188 -13.16 -14.06 -0.02
CA TYR A 188 -14.40 -13.88 -0.79
C TYR A 188 -14.14 -13.91 -2.28
N GLY A 189 -13.00 -13.42 -2.75
CA GLY A 189 -12.60 -13.49 -4.15
C GLY A 189 -12.55 -14.94 -4.64
N LEU A 190 -11.86 -15.81 -3.92
CA LEU A 190 -11.82 -17.25 -4.22
C LEU A 190 -13.22 -17.88 -4.21
N ALA A 191 -14.04 -17.55 -3.22
CA ALA A 191 -15.41 -18.07 -3.13
C ALA A 191 -16.29 -17.62 -4.30
N ILE A 192 -16.18 -16.35 -4.71
CA ILE A 192 -16.93 -15.80 -5.85
C ILE A 192 -16.46 -16.46 -7.15
N ILE A 193 -15.15 -16.59 -7.37
CA ILE A 193 -14.59 -17.27 -8.54
C ILE A 193 -15.09 -18.70 -8.60
N TYR A 194 -15.02 -19.44 -7.50
CA TYR A 194 -15.52 -20.81 -7.44
C TYR A 194 -17.01 -20.90 -7.74
N ALA A 195 -17.82 -20.04 -7.13
CA ALA A 195 -19.28 -20.04 -7.33
C ALA A 195 -19.70 -19.65 -8.76
N ASN A 196 -18.86 -18.94 -9.49
CA ASN A 196 -19.14 -18.49 -10.86
C ASN A 196 -18.21 -19.13 -11.90
N LYS A 197 -17.52 -20.23 -11.55
CA LYS A 197 -16.53 -20.89 -12.43
C LYS A 197 -17.06 -21.08 -13.86
N ASP A 198 -18.24 -21.71 -14.01
CA ASP A 198 -18.82 -22.00 -15.31
C ASP A 198 -19.14 -20.76 -16.14
N ARG A 199 -19.51 -19.65 -15.48
CA ARG A 199 -19.79 -18.36 -16.14
C ARG A 199 -18.52 -17.68 -16.58
N ILE A 200 -17.49 -17.73 -15.74
CA ILE A 200 -16.15 -17.18 -16.04
C ILE A 200 -15.55 -17.91 -17.24
N GLU A 201 -15.61 -19.23 -17.27
CA GLU A 201 -15.12 -20.07 -18.38
C GLU A 201 -15.84 -19.78 -19.70
N LYS A 202 -17.10 -19.33 -19.65
CA LYS A 202 -17.89 -18.92 -20.81
C LYS A 202 -17.70 -17.45 -21.19
N GLY A 203 -16.93 -16.69 -20.41
CA GLY A 203 -16.74 -15.24 -20.61
C GLY A 203 -18.02 -14.42 -20.33
N GLU A 204 -18.88 -14.89 -19.43
CA GLU A 204 -20.15 -14.22 -19.06
C GLU A 204 -19.98 -13.25 -17.87
N VAL A 205 -18.79 -13.19 -17.28
CA VAL A 205 -18.45 -12.35 -16.10
C VAL A 205 -17.07 -11.78 -16.27
#